data_aec62cde921da664d37f37250564bce3
#
_entry.id   aec62cde921da664d37f37250564bce3
#
_cell.length_a   1.000
_cell.length_b   1.000
_cell.length_c   1.000
_cell.angle_alpha   90.00
_cell.angle_beta   90.00
_cell.angle_gamma   90.00
#
_symmetry.space_group_name_H-M   'P 1'
#
loop_
_entity.id
_entity.type
_entity.pdbx_description
1 polymer ?
#
loop_
_entity_poly.entity_id
_entity_poly.type
_entity_poly.pdbx_seq_one_letter_code
_entity_poly.pdbx_strand_id
1 'polypeptide(L)'
;MQFFQSCGMLLGAAIAAGGASAQESTAVKELIPTGKLRVGVVFAPAASAFFVVKDANGEPHGVTVDLAIELAKQLGVPLEFMLAANSGLITDATESGAVDVGFMPVDDERKKRVDFGPAYFMIESTYLASAASDIKTVAGVDRPNVRVVGIANTTTIRAAARSLKNTTISAAASVEEAMALLRAGKADAFALSRDSLPPLAAQLPGSRIVDGGFQQTAIAIAVPKNRPNALAYVTAFLQQAKASGSVRRALDKAGFPHEPVAP
;
A
#
# COMPACT_ATOMS: atom_id res chain seq x y z
N MET A 1 -73.10 -23.20 22.35
CA MET A 1 -72.66 -21.87 21.95
C MET A 1 -71.54 -21.46 22.92
N GLN A 2 -70.30 -21.65 22.56
CA GLN A 2 -69.13 -21.18 23.33
C GLN A 2 -68.13 -20.64 22.34
N PHE A 3 -67.84 -19.33 22.46
CA PHE A 3 -66.81 -18.60 21.74
C PHE A 3 -65.46 -18.88 22.40
N PHE A 4 -64.48 -19.40 21.62
CA PHE A 4 -63.09 -19.40 22.02
C PHE A 4 -62.39 -18.29 21.23
N GLN A 5 -61.91 -17.25 21.94
CA GLN A 5 -60.98 -16.26 21.45
C GLN A 5 -59.57 -16.82 21.56
N SER A 6 -58.90 -16.95 20.38
CA SER A 6 -57.45 -17.18 20.35
C SER A 6 -56.71 -15.86 20.37
N CYS A 7 -55.99 -15.61 21.45
CA CYS A 7 -55.04 -14.54 21.57
C CYS A 7 -53.72 -15.01 21.00
N GLY A 8 -53.35 -14.54 19.78
CA GLY A 8 -52.05 -14.81 19.18
C GLY A 8 -51.01 -13.85 19.69
N MET A 9 -49.98 -14.38 20.33
CA MET A 9 -48.78 -13.66 20.74
C MET A 9 -47.94 -13.23 19.53
N LEU A 10 -47.82 -11.94 19.34
CA LEU A 10 -46.75 -11.30 18.51
C LEU A 10 -45.65 -10.91 19.48
N LEU A 11 -44.62 -11.74 19.61
CA LEU A 11 -43.36 -11.38 20.27
C LEU A 11 -42.22 -11.81 19.39
N GLY A 12 -41.34 -10.89 19.03
CA GLY A 12 -39.97 -11.19 18.64
C GLY A 12 -39.49 -10.76 17.26
N ALA A 13 -39.19 -9.50 17.04
CA ALA A 13 -38.26 -9.05 16.00
C ALA A 13 -37.74 -7.62 16.26
N ALA A 14 -37.13 -7.36 17.41
CA ALA A 14 -36.61 -6.03 17.72
C ALA A 14 -35.19 -6.00 18.32
N ILE A 15 -34.38 -7.05 18.21
CA ILE A 15 -33.07 -7.09 18.90
C ILE A 15 -31.87 -7.02 17.94
N ALA A 16 -32.05 -7.14 16.63
CA ALA A 16 -30.90 -7.16 15.70
C ALA A 16 -30.37 -5.79 15.26
N ALA A 17 -31.15 -4.72 15.33
CA ALA A 17 -30.74 -3.40 14.83
C ALA A 17 -29.86 -2.58 15.80
N GLY A 18 -29.96 -2.85 17.10
CA GLY A 18 -29.19 -2.09 18.12
C GLY A 18 -27.72 -2.49 18.24
N GLY A 19 -27.36 -3.72 17.88
CA GLY A 19 -25.99 -4.20 17.97
C GLY A 19 -25.09 -3.67 16.84
N ALA A 20 -25.61 -3.57 15.63
CA ALA A 20 -24.84 -3.10 14.47
C ALA A 20 -24.46 -1.62 14.59
N SER A 21 -25.39 -0.76 15.02
CA SER A 21 -25.13 0.67 15.18
C SER A 21 -24.14 1.00 16.32
N ALA A 22 -24.14 0.23 17.40
CA ALA A 22 -23.19 0.40 18.51
C ALA A 22 -21.76 -0.04 18.11
N GLN A 23 -21.65 -1.11 17.37
CA GLN A 23 -20.35 -1.61 16.88
C GLN A 23 -19.76 -0.71 15.82
N GLU A 24 -20.55 -0.16 14.90
CA GLU A 24 -20.14 0.84 13.91
C GLU A 24 -19.67 2.13 14.60
N SER A 25 -20.38 2.62 15.62
CA SER A 25 -19.96 3.77 16.44
C SER A 25 -18.60 3.54 17.13
N THR A 26 -18.33 2.34 17.62
CA THR A 26 -17.04 2.00 18.25
C THR A 26 -15.92 1.90 17.23
N ALA A 27 -16.17 1.29 16.06
CA ALA A 27 -15.22 1.19 14.98
C ALA A 27 -14.81 2.59 14.46
N VAL A 28 -15.78 3.47 14.29
CA VAL A 28 -15.54 4.87 13.89
C VAL A 28 -14.68 5.59 14.93
N LYS A 29 -14.95 5.45 16.23
CA LYS A 29 -14.13 6.09 17.30
C LYS A 29 -12.70 5.57 17.33
N GLU A 30 -12.47 4.27 17.11
CA GLU A 30 -11.12 3.71 17.03
C GLU A 30 -10.37 4.18 15.77
N LEU A 31 -11.08 4.28 14.63
CA LEU A 31 -10.49 4.59 13.33
C LEU A 31 -10.22 6.09 13.17
N ILE A 32 -11.09 6.96 13.69
CA ILE A 32 -11.00 8.42 13.52
C ILE A 32 -11.07 9.16 14.86
N PRO A 33 -10.11 8.97 15.77
CA PRO A 33 -10.15 9.56 17.11
C PRO A 33 -10.14 11.09 17.11
N THR A 34 -9.76 11.74 16.01
CA THR A 34 -9.67 13.20 15.87
C THR A 34 -10.82 13.83 15.09
N GLY A 35 -11.83 13.04 14.69
CA GLY A 35 -12.96 13.51 13.87
C GLY A 35 -12.65 13.72 12.39
N LYS A 36 -11.44 13.39 11.94
CA LYS A 36 -10.99 13.35 10.55
C LYS A 36 -10.21 12.07 10.30
N LEU A 37 -10.19 11.59 9.06
CA LEU A 37 -9.39 10.43 8.66
C LEU A 37 -8.00 10.92 8.23
N ARG A 38 -6.96 10.58 9.01
CA ARG A 38 -5.56 10.86 8.71
C ARG A 38 -4.95 9.65 7.99
N VAL A 39 -4.50 9.84 6.77
CA VAL A 39 -4.05 8.76 5.88
C VAL A 39 -2.59 8.92 5.52
N GLY A 40 -1.78 7.92 5.86
CA GLY A 40 -0.39 7.84 5.43
C GLY A 40 -0.26 7.20 4.05
N VAL A 41 0.37 7.89 3.11
CA VAL A 41 0.59 7.42 1.74
C VAL A 41 2.01 7.74 1.26
N VAL A 42 2.56 6.85 0.41
CA VAL A 42 3.89 7.05 -0.17
C VAL A 42 3.78 8.04 -1.33
N PHE A 43 4.53 9.12 -1.26
CA PHE A 43 4.75 10.07 -2.33
C PHE A 43 6.21 9.99 -2.78
N ALA A 44 6.43 9.57 -4.02
CA ALA A 44 7.72 9.63 -4.67
C ALA A 44 7.54 10.33 -6.01
N PRO A 45 8.21 11.45 -6.29
CA PRO A 45 7.96 12.31 -7.45
C PRO A 45 8.04 11.61 -8.82
N ALA A 46 8.75 10.49 -8.90
CA ALA A 46 8.87 9.66 -10.09
C ALA A 46 8.17 8.30 -9.93
N ALA A 47 7.34 8.13 -8.88
CA ALA A 47 6.62 6.89 -8.63
C ALA A 47 5.46 6.72 -9.60
N SER A 48 4.97 5.49 -9.69
CA SER A 48 3.77 5.19 -10.45
C SER A 48 2.52 5.75 -9.76
N ALA A 49 1.48 6.02 -10.54
CA ALA A 49 0.17 6.43 -10.03
C ALA A 49 -0.53 5.34 -9.19
N PHE A 50 0.10 4.18 -9.00
CA PHE A 50 -0.33 3.20 -7.99
C PHE A 50 -0.26 3.77 -6.57
N PHE A 51 0.81 4.50 -6.25
CA PHE A 51 0.95 5.23 -4.99
C PHE A 51 0.33 6.63 -5.10
N VAL A 52 1.10 7.67 -4.81
CA VAL A 52 0.65 9.05 -4.98
C VAL A 52 1.57 9.76 -5.96
N VAL A 53 0.97 10.35 -6.97
CA VAL A 53 1.59 11.34 -7.83
C VAL A 53 0.81 12.65 -7.73
N LYS A 54 1.40 13.77 -8.14
CA LYS A 54 0.72 15.06 -8.18
C LYS A 54 0.41 15.41 -9.63
N ASP A 55 -0.79 15.94 -9.85
CA ASP A 55 -1.18 16.52 -11.14
C ASP A 55 -0.51 17.89 -11.39
N ALA A 56 -0.85 18.52 -12.50
CA ALA A 56 -0.31 19.83 -12.88
C ALA A 56 -0.69 20.96 -11.89
N ASN A 57 -1.74 20.78 -11.09
CA ASN A 57 -2.19 21.71 -10.06
C ASN A 57 -1.57 21.41 -8.69
N GLY A 58 -0.77 20.35 -8.58
CA GLY A 58 -0.15 19.89 -7.32
C GLY A 58 -1.06 19.01 -6.48
N GLU A 59 -2.28 18.66 -6.97
CA GLU A 59 -3.21 17.81 -6.24
C GLU A 59 -2.79 16.34 -6.27
N PRO A 60 -2.89 15.63 -5.15
CA PRO A 60 -2.53 14.22 -5.08
C PRO A 60 -3.57 13.36 -5.82
N HIS A 61 -3.09 12.41 -6.61
CA HIS A 61 -3.94 11.38 -7.22
C HIS A 61 -3.20 10.03 -7.29
N GLY A 62 -3.94 8.94 -7.50
CA GLY A 62 -3.43 7.57 -7.55
C GLY A 62 -4.37 6.59 -6.88
N VAL A 63 -4.07 5.29 -6.99
CA VAL A 63 -4.93 4.22 -6.43
C VAL A 63 -5.15 4.40 -4.92
N THR A 64 -4.08 4.69 -4.17
CA THR A 64 -4.16 4.87 -2.72
C THR A 64 -4.98 6.11 -2.35
N VAL A 65 -4.92 7.18 -3.16
CA VAL A 65 -5.71 8.40 -2.96
C VAL A 65 -7.19 8.14 -3.21
N ASP A 66 -7.53 7.48 -4.32
CA ASP A 66 -8.94 7.19 -4.66
C ASP A 66 -9.59 6.29 -3.61
N LEU A 67 -8.89 5.27 -3.11
CA LEU A 67 -9.39 4.41 -2.02
C LEU A 67 -9.51 5.16 -0.68
N ALA A 68 -8.57 6.05 -0.37
CA ALA A 68 -8.64 6.88 0.84
C ALA A 68 -9.83 7.86 0.80
N ILE A 69 -10.09 8.47 -0.35
CA ILE A 69 -11.26 9.35 -0.55
C ILE A 69 -12.56 8.55 -0.38
N GLU A 70 -12.65 7.34 -0.92
CA GLU A 70 -13.83 6.49 -0.77
C GLU A 70 -14.04 6.08 0.69
N LEU A 71 -12.97 5.72 1.42
CA LEU A 71 -13.02 5.39 2.84
C LEU A 71 -13.51 6.60 3.67
N ALA A 72 -12.94 7.78 3.46
CA ALA A 72 -13.36 9.00 4.16
C ALA A 72 -14.82 9.38 3.87
N LYS A 73 -15.25 9.21 2.61
CA LYS A 73 -16.64 9.43 2.20
C LYS A 73 -17.60 8.46 2.90
N GLN A 74 -17.25 7.19 3.00
CA GLN A 74 -18.05 6.19 3.70
C GLN A 74 -18.15 6.48 5.20
N LEU A 75 -17.08 7.00 5.80
CA LEU A 75 -17.05 7.43 7.20
C LEU A 75 -17.76 8.77 7.44
N GLY A 76 -18.03 9.55 6.40
CA GLY A 76 -18.65 10.87 6.49
C GLY A 76 -17.77 11.94 7.15
N VAL A 77 -16.43 11.85 7.02
CA VAL A 77 -15.47 12.73 7.70
C VAL A 77 -14.49 13.37 6.72
N PRO A 78 -13.87 14.51 7.11
CA PRO A 78 -12.78 15.11 6.36
C PRO A 78 -11.58 14.17 6.24
N LEU A 79 -10.85 14.28 5.12
CA LEU A 79 -9.64 13.52 4.80
C LEU A 79 -8.42 14.43 4.93
N GLU A 80 -7.35 13.90 5.55
CA GLU A 80 -6.04 14.53 5.62
C GLU A 80 -4.97 13.55 5.22
N PHE A 81 -4.10 13.93 4.27
CA PHE A 81 -2.98 13.10 3.83
C PHE A 81 -1.67 13.47 4.53
N MET A 82 -0.97 12.45 5.00
CA MET A 82 0.45 12.51 5.32
C MET A 82 1.23 11.89 4.16
N LEU A 83 1.96 12.71 3.42
CA LEU A 83 2.82 12.27 2.33
C LEU A 83 4.19 11.92 2.86
N ALA A 84 4.68 10.71 2.62
CA ALA A 84 5.99 10.25 3.08
C ALA A 84 6.85 9.73 1.93
N ALA A 85 8.16 9.94 2.01
CA ALA A 85 9.11 9.54 0.97
C ALA A 85 9.27 8.02 0.80
N ASN A 86 8.90 7.24 1.81
CA ASN A 86 8.95 5.78 1.77
C ASN A 86 7.92 5.15 2.72
N SER A 87 7.68 3.87 2.52
CA SER A 87 6.69 3.12 3.31
C SER A 87 7.15 2.78 4.74
N GLY A 88 8.41 2.94 5.07
CA GLY A 88 8.92 2.84 6.44
C GLY A 88 8.36 3.97 7.31
N LEU A 89 8.43 5.21 6.82
CA LEU A 89 7.85 6.38 7.49
C LEU A 89 6.34 6.26 7.70
N ILE A 90 5.62 5.64 6.75
CA ILE A 90 4.19 5.35 6.91
C ILE A 90 3.97 4.31 8.02
N THR A 91 4.85 3.30 8.12
CA THR A 91 4.77 2.32 9.22
C THR A 91 4.96 3.00 10.57
N ASP A 92 5.97 3.87 10.70
CA ASP A 92 6.25 4.63 11.93
C ASP A 92 5.07 5.53 12.32
N ALA A 93 4.49 6.24 11.35
CA ALA A 93 3.34 7.11 11.57
C ALA A 93 2.07 6.33 11.95
N THR A 94 1.86 5.14 11.38
CA THR A 94 0.73 4.27 11.72
C THR A 94 0.91 3.68 13.12
N GLU A 95 2.09 3.16 13.44
CA GLU A 95 2.39 2.59 14.76
C GLU A 95 2.22 3.61 15.88
N SER A 96 2.72 4.84 15.69
CA SER A 96 2.61 5.93 16.68
C SER A 96 1.21 6.54 16.78
N GLY A 97 0.30 6.23 15.84
CA GLY A 97 -1.02 6.87 15.74
C GLY A 97 -0.98 8.30 15.21
N ALA A 98 0.11 8.72 14.58
CA ALA A 98 0.18 9.99 13.86
C ALA A 98 -0.75 10.01 12.64
N VAL A 99 -0.98 8.84 12.04
CA VAL A 99 -2.05 8.59 11.06
C VAL A 99 -2.99 7.50 11.56
N ASP A 100 -4.21 7.50 11.08
CA ASP A 100 -5.24 6.54 11.46
C ASP A 100 -5.17 5.27 10.60
N VAL A 101 -4.80 5.42 9.34
CA VAL A 101 -4.54 4.33 8.40
C VAL A 101 -3.31 4.61 7.56
N GLY A 102 -2.60 3.55 7.16
CA GLY A 102 -1.46 3.62 6.27
C GLY A 102 -1.60 2.67 5.08
N PHE A 103 -1.41 3.17 3.87
CA PHE A 103 -1.37 2.35 2.66
C PHE A 103 0.06 1.92 2.40
N MET A 104 0.36 0.62 2.55
CA MET A 104 1.74 0.16 2.48
C MET A 104 1.87 -1.33 2.10
N PRO A 105 3.07 -1.73 1.63
CA PRO A 105 3.39 -3.14 1.43
C PRO A 105 3.39 -3.93 2.74
N VAL A 106 2.84 -5.14 2.69
CA VAL A 106 2.78 -6.07 3.83
C VAL A 106 4.09 -6.85 3.93
N ASP A 107 4.67 -6.92 5.12
CA ASP A 107 5.73 -7.87 5.47
C ASP A 107 5.71 -8.24 6.96
N ASP A 108 6.50 -9.25 7.35
CA ASP A 108 6.45 -9.79 8.70
C ASP A 108 7.00 -8.82 9.77
N GLU A 109 7.95 -7.93 9.41
CA GLU A 109 8.45 -6.92 10.33
C GLU A 109 7.37 -5.87 10.61
N ARG A 110 6.62 -5.47 9.60
CA ARG A 110 5.50 -4.53 9.76
C ARG A 110 4.33 -5.13 10.53
N LYS A 111 4.02 -6.42 10.30
CA LYS A 111 2.97 -7.13 11.08
C LYS A 111 3.22 -7.15 12.57
N LYS A 112 4.47 -7.01 13.02
CA LYS A 112 4.79 -6.87 14.45
C LYS A 112 4.36 -5.52 15.02
N ARG A 113 4.25 -4.48 14.18
CA ARG A 113 4.09 -3.08 14.56
C ARG A 113 2.68 -2.54 14.27
N VAL A 114 2.04 -3.02 13.21
CA VAL A 114 0.72 -2.58 12.74
C VAL A 114 -0.13 -3.79 12.35
N ASP A 115 -1.45 -3.62 12.30
CA ASP A 115 -2.38 -4.65 11.82
C ASP A 115 -2.84 -4.32 10.40
N PHE A 116 -2.94 -5.34 9.54
CA PHE A 116 -3.27 -5.18 8.13
C PHE A 116 -4.67 -5.73 7.81
N GLY A 117 -5.45 -4.97 7.06
CA GLY A 117 -6.61 -5.48 6.34
C GLY A 117 -6.21 -6.41 5.17
N PRO A 118 -7.17 -6.92 4.40
CA PRO A 118 -6.88 -7.75 3.23
C PRO A 118 -6.09 -6.99 2.17
N ALA A 119 -5.32 -7.72 1.36
CA ALA A 119 -4.64 -7.12 0.22
C ALA A 119 -5.66 -6.62 -0.82
N TYR A 120 -5.39 -5.50 -1.47
CA TYR A 120 -6.18 -5.02 -2.61
C TYR A 120 -5.41 -5.05 -3.93
N PHE A 121 -4.08 -5.15 -3.85
CA PHE A 121 -3.18 -5.23 -4.99
C PHE A 121 -1.94 -6.06 -4.65
N MET A 122 -1.26 -6.59 -5.70
CA MET A 122 0.04 -7.27 -5.58
C MET A 122 1.05 -6.54 -6.44
N ILE A 123 2.18 -6.11 -5.87
CA ILE A 123 3.28 -5.52 -6.62
C ILE A 123 4.43 -6.51 -6.78
N GLU A 124 5.04 -6.53 -7.95
CA GLU A 124 6.28 -7.25 -8.19
C GLU A 124 7.48 -6.34 -7.93
N SER A 125 8.51 -6.87 -7.26
CA SER A 125 9.80 -6.20 -7.08
C SER A 125 10.83 -6.77 -8.05
N THR A 126 11.59 -5.87 -8.68
CA THR A 126 12.66 -6.20 -9.63
C THR A 126 13.79 -5.16 -9.54
N TYR A 127 14.63 -5.07 -10.55
CA TYR A 127 15.75 -4.12 -10.59
C TYR A 127 15.74 -3.24 -11.84
N LEU A 128 16.18 -2.00 -11.69
CA LEU A 128 16.65 -1.14 -12.78
C LEU A 128 18.15 -1.30 -12.87
N ALA A 129 18.65 -1.88 -13.94
CA ALA A 129 20.07 -2.04 -14.22
C ALA A 129 20.62 -0.80 -14.93
N SER A 130 21.80 -0.32 -14.53
CA SER A 130 22.46 0.82 -15.16
C SER A 130 22.90 0.49 -16.60
N ALA A 131 23.06 1.50 -17.43
CA ALA A 131 23.52 1.35 -18.83
C ALA A 131 24.91 0.71 -18.94
N ALA A 132 25.78 0.95 -17.96
CA ALA A 132 27.13 0.41 -17.91
C ALA A 132 27.19 -1.07 -17.50
N SER A 133 26.10 -1.62 -16.98
CA SER A 133 26.03 -3.03 -16.57
C SER A 133 25.54 -3.92 -17.70
N ASP A 134 25.99 -5.18 -17.71
CA ASP A 134 25.50 -6.23 -18.61
C ASP A 134 24.30 -7.00 -18.07
N ILE A 135 23.68 -6.52 -16.99
CA ILE A 135 22.61 -7.18 -16.25
C ILE A 135 21.32 -7.17 -17.08
N LYS A 136 20.76 -8.36 -17.34
CA LYS A 136 19.52 -8.54 -18.10
C LYS A 136 18.41 -9.21 -17.31
N THR A 137 18.75 -10.02 -16.31
CA THR A 137 17.83 -10.84 -15.52
C THR A 137 18.08 -10.66 -14.03
N VAL A 138 17.11 -11.03 -13.20
CA VAL A 138 17.25 -11.01 -11.73
C VAL A 138 18.46 -11.84 -11.28
N ALA A 139 18.69 -13.01 -11.88
CA ALA A 139 19.86 -13.85 -11.56
C ALA A 139 21.18 -13.14 -11.92
N GLY A 140 21.21 -12.29 -12.94
CA GLY A 140 22.38 -11.52 -13.33
C GLY A 140 22.75 -10.42 -12.34
N VAL A 141 21.86 -10.04 -11.42
CA VAL A 141 22.14 -9.10 -10.34
C VAL A 141 22.95 -9.74 -9.22
N ASP A 142 22.69 -11.03 -8.90
CA ASP A 142 23.34 -11.73 -7.78
C ASP A 142 24.72 -12.28 -8.17
N ARG A 143 25.63 -11.42 -8.55
CA ARG A 143 27.02 -11.75 -8.89
C ARG A 143 27.99 -10.97 -8.02
N PRO A 144 29.18 -11.53 -7.69
CA PRO A 144 30.25 -10.77 -7.04
C PRO A 144 30.53 -9.47 -7.78
N ASN A 145 30.78 -8.40 -7.04
CA ASN A 145 31.11 -7.06 -7.54
C ASN A 145 29.93 -6.27 -8.17
N VAL A 146 28.72 -6.82 -8.26
CA VAL A 146 27.52 -6.04 -8.62
C VAL A 146 27.10 -5.21 -7.40
N ARG A 147 27.04 -3.90 -7.56
CA ARG A 147 26.65 -2.96 -6.50
C ARG A 147 25.14 -2.70 -6.60
N VAL A 148 24.40 -3.21 -5.62
CA VAL A 148 22.94 -3.09 -5.57
C VAL A 148 22.56 -2.01 -4.56
N VAL A 149 21.59 -1.17 -4.91
CA VAL A 149 20.99 -0.17 -4.00
C VAL A 149 19.48 -0.38 -3.90
N GLY A 150 18.91 -0.09 -2.74
CA GLY A 150 17.47 -0.09 -2.46
C GLY A 150 17.10 1.03 -1.50
N ILE A 151 15.82 1.33 -1.34
CA ILE A 151 15.37 2.38 -0.42
C ILE A 151 15.30 1.80 1.00
N ALA A 152 15.92 2.52 1.93
CA ALA A 152 15.92 2.16 3.35
C ALA A 152 14.50 1.93 3.90
N ASN A 153 14.37 0.98 4.82
CA ASN A 153 13.14 0.67 5.55
C ASN A 153 11.95 0.22 4.67
N THR A 154 12.20 -0.20 3.42
CA THR A 154 11.17 -0.76 2.53
C THR A 154 11.13 -2.28 2.57
N THR A 155 9.99 -2.87 2.19
CA THR A 155 9.86 -4.32 1.98
C THR A 155 10.77 -4.81 0.87
N THR A 156 10.94 -3.99 -0.18
CA THR A 156 11.74 -4.31 -1.35
C THR A 156 13.22 -4.51 -1.00
N ILE A 157 13.83 -3.61 -0.20
CA ILE A 157 15.24 -3.77 0.20
C ILE A 157 15.43 -5.02 1.07
N ARG A 158 14.48 -5.31 1.98
CA ARG A 158 14.53 -6.51 2.82
C ARG A 158 14.39 -7.80 1.98
N ALA A 159 13.53 -7.78 0.97
CA ALA A 159 13.37 -8.90 0.06
C ALA A 159 14.60 -9.11 -0.81
N ALA A 160 15.15 -8.05 -1.39
CA ALA A 160 16.38 -8.11 -2.15
C ALA A 160 17.53 -8.67 -1.30
N ALA A 161 17.71 -8.19 -0.07
CA ALA A 161 18.72 -8.71 0.86
C ALA A 161 18.57 -10.21 1.15
N ARG A 162 17.34 -10.72 1.19
CA ARG A 162 17.09 -12.17 1.37
C ARG A 162 17.36 -12.98 0.09
N SER A 163 17.13 -12.40 -1.07
CA SER A 163 17.28 -13.08 -2.37
C SER A 163 18.74 -13.12 -2.84
N LEU A 164 19.52 -12.09 -2.55
CA LEU A 164 20.92 -11.98 -2.93
C LEU A 164 21.80 -12.89 -2.06
N LYS A 165 22.67 -13.69 -2.68
CA LYS A 165 23.58 -14.65 -2.03
C LYS A 165 25.05 -14.34 -2.29
N ASN A 166 25.35 -13.75 -3.44
CA ASN A 166 26.71 -13.50 -3.92
C ASN A 166 27.09 -12.02 -3.88
N THR A 167 26.13 -11.14 -3.63
CA THR A 167 26.36 -9.72 -3.41
C THR A 167 25.47 -9.19 -2.26
N THR A 168 25.66 -7.93 -1.91
CA THR A 168 24.89 -7.25 -0.88
C THR A 168 24.17 -6.05 -1.46
N ILE A 169 23.12 -5.58 -0.74
CA ILE A 169 22.38 -4.37 -1.10
C ILE A 169 22.69 -3.25 -0.12
N SER A 170 23.01 -2.08 -0.64
CA SER A 170 23.16 -0.84 0.14
C SER A 170 21.83 -0.09 0.22
N ALA A 171 21.67 0.71 1.28
CA ALA A 171 20.46 1.49 1.51
C ALA A 171 20.68 2.95 1.05
N ALA A 172 19.73 3.48 0.30
CA ALA A 172 19.57 4.91 0.02
C ALA A 172 18.35 5.46 0.78
N ALA A 173 18.39 6.72 1.16
CA ALA A 173 17.29 7.35 1.89
C ALA A 173 16.08 7.63 0.99
N SER A 174 16.28 7.84 -0.31
CA SER A 174 15.23 8.20 -1.27
C SER A 174 15.49 7.62 -2.66
N VAL A 175 14.47 7.71 -3.53
CA VAL A 175 14.58 7.37 -4.96
C VAL A 175 15.61 8.27 -5.65
N GLU A 176 15.64 9.56 -5.32
CA GLU A 176 16.57 10.53 -5.89
C GLU A 176 18.02 10.14 -5.60
N GLU A 177 18.32 9.75 -4.35
CA GLU A 177 19.65 9.29 -3.95
C GLU A 177 20.05 8.01 -4.68
N ALA A 178 19.15 7.01 -4.75
CA ALA A 178 19.40 5.77 -5.48
C ALA A 178 19.68 6.04 -6.98
N MET A 179 18.90 6.90 -7.60
CA MET A 179 19.12 7.32 -9.00
C MET A 179 20.41 8.11 -9.20
N ALA A 180 20.81 8.93 -8.22
CA ALA A 180 22.10 9.63 -8.26
C ALA A 180 23.29 8.65 -8.18
N LEU A 181 23.19 7.60 -7.37
CA LEU A 181 24.18 6.52 -7.29
C LEU A 181 24.32 5.77 -8.63
N LEU A 182 23.19 5.47 -9.31
CA LEU A 182 23.24 4.86 -10.66
C LEU A 182 23.89 5.79 -11.68
N ARG A 183 23.48 7.08 -11.72
CA ARG A 183 24.06 8.07 -12.66
C ARG A 183 25.56 8.26 -12.46
N ALA A 184 26.00 8.25 -11.21
CA ALA A 184 27.42 8.39 -10.84
C ALA A 184 28.22 7.09 -11.05
N GLY A 185 27.64 6.02 -11.52
CA GLY A 185 28.28 4.71 -11.66
C GLY A 185 28.74 4.13 -10.31
N LYS A 186 28.10 4.52 -9.20
CA LYS A 186 28.34 3.99 -7.85
C LYS A 186 27.44 2.82 -7.49
N ALA A 187 26.38 2.61 -8.25
CA ALA A 187 25.51 1.43 -8.20
C ALA A 187 25.29 0.88 -9.61
N ASP A 188 25.10 -0.42 -9.74
CA ASP A 188 24.88 -1.14 -11.00
C ASP A 188 23.41 -1.54 -11.16
N ALA A 189 22.68 -1.73 -10.05
CA ALA A 189 21.27 -2.10 -10.04
C ALA A 189 20.52 -1.43 -8.88
N PHE A 190 19.29 -0.97 -9.14
CA PHE A 190 18.39 -0.38 -8.14
C PHE A 190 17.15 -1.26 -7.96
N ALA A 191 16.95 -1.78 -6.75
CA ALA A 191 15.80 -2.59 -6.36
C ALA A 191 14.58 -1.73 -6.06
N LEU A 192 13.48 -1.90 -6.83
CA LEU A 192 12.23 -1.18 -6.62
C LEU A 192 11.04 -2.01 -7.14
N SER A 193 9.82 -1.56 -6.89
CA SER A 193 8.63 -2.12 -7.52
C SER A 193 8.64 -1.89 -9.03
N ARG A 194 8.26 -2.90 -9.81
CA ARG A 194 8.31 -2.87 -11.28
C ARG A 194 7.52 -1.71 -11.87
N ASP A 195 6.34 -1.43 -11.33
CA ASP A 195 5.45 -0.36 -11.76
C ASP A 195 6.06 1.05 -11.62
N SER A 196 6.99 1.23 -10.67
CA SER A 196 7.69 2.49 -10.42
C SER A 196 8.94 2.69 -11.29
N LEU A 197 9.42 1.66 -11.98
CA LEU A 197 10.67 1.71 -12.73
C LEU A 197 10.58 2.39 -14.11
N PRO A 198 9.49 2.30 -14.91
CA PRO A 198 9.45 2.88 -16.26
C PRO A 198 9.78 4.39 -16.30
N PRO A 199 9.20 5.26 -15.47
CA PRO A 199 9.53 6.68 -15.48
C PRO A 199 10.97 6.96 -14.99
N LEU A 200 11.56 6.08 -14.18
CA LEU A 200 12.97 6.19 -13.75
C LEU A 200 13.92 5.74 -14.85
N ALA A 201 13.59 4.67 -15.56
CA ALA A 201 14.35 4.20 -16.71
C ALA A 201 14.41 5.26 -17.82
N ALA A 202 13.31 5.98 -18.07
CA ALA A 202 13.27 7.09 -19.00
C ALA A 202 14.23 8.24 -18.65
N GLN A 203 14.53 8.42 -17.36
CA GLN A 203 15.49 9.43 -16.86
C GLN A 203 16.96 8.95 -16.89
N LEU A 204 17.21 7.69 -17.25
CA LEU A 204 18.53 7.08 -17.27
C LEU A 204 18.74 6.35 -18.60
N PRO A 205 19.12 7.07 -19.69
CA PRO A 205 19.27 6.49 -21.02
C PRO A 205 20.20 5.27 -21.02
N GLY A 206 19.79 4.20 -21.70
CA GLY A 206 20.51 2.93 -21.74
C GLY A 206 20.31 2.01 -20.55
N SER A 207 19.64 2.47 -19.47
CA SER A 207 19.24 1.61 -18.36
C SER A 207 18.19 0.60 -18.81
N ARG A 208 17.99 -0.45 -18.00
CA ARG A 208 17.09 -1.56 -18.32
C ARG A 208 16.36 -2.04 -17.09
N ILE A 209 15.04 -2.21 -17.18
CA ILE A 209 14.28 -2.99 -16.20
C ILE A 209 14.58 -4.45 -16.51
N VAL A 210 15.12 -5.19 -15.54
CA VAL A 210 15.55 -6.58 -15.77
C VAL A 210 14.37 -7.53 -15.92
N ASP A 211 14.58 -8.63 -16.64
CA ASP A 211 13.57 -9.66 -16.79
C ASP A 211 13.40 -10.46 -15.48
N GLY A 212 12.12 -10.77 -15.16
CA GLY A 212 11.71 -11.45 -13.94
C GLY A 212 11.67 -10.55 -12.72
N GLY A 213 11.02 -11.05 -11.68
CA GLY A 213 10.92 -10.41 -10.37
C GLY A 213 11.52 -11.30 -9.27
N PHE A 214 11.94 -10.71 -8.18
CA PHE A 214 12.46 -11.45 -7.03
C PHE A 214 11.45 -11.56 -5.89
N GLN A 215 10.35 -10.82 -5.94
CA GLN A 215 9.28 -10.89 -4.94
C GLN A 215 7.96 -10.37 -5.48
N GLN A 216 6.86 -11.00 -5.03
CA GLN A 216 5.51 -10.47 -5.07
C GLN A 216 5.14 -9.99 -3.66
N THR A 217 4.61 -8.77 -3.53
CA THR A 217 4.27 -8.18 -2.24
C THR A 217 2.83 -7.67 -2.26
N ALA A 218 2.05 -8.10 -1.27
CA ALA A 218 0.69 -7.61 -1.05
C ALA A 218 0.73 -6.14 -0.60
N ILE A 219 -0.18 -5.33 -1.13
CA ILE A 219 -0.47 -3.98 -0.66
C ILE A 219 -1.80 -3.98 0.07
N ALA A 220 -1.82 -3.42 1.27
CA ALA A 220 -2.99 -3.38 2.12
C ALA A 220 -3.09 -2.04 2.88
N ILE A 221 -4.23 -1.83 3.51
CA ILE A 221 -4.43 -0.75 4.47
C ILE A 221 -4.06 -1.29 5.84
N ALA A 222 -3.17 -0.58 6.54
CA ALA A 222 -2.78 -0.88 7.91
C ALA A 222 -3.45 0.08 8.89
N VAL A 223 -3.69 -0.41 10.11
CA VAL A 223 -4.17 0.35 11.27
C VAL A 223 -3.18 0.17 12.43
N PRO A 224 -3.14 1.08 13.42
CA PRO A 224 -2.36 0.87 14.63
C PRO A 224 -2.75 -0.43 15.35
N LYS A 225 -1.81 -1.04 16.07
CA LYS A 225 -2.06 -2.22 16.91
C LYS A 225 -3.15 -1.96 17.95
N ASN A 226 -3.80 -3.06 18.37
CA ASN A 226 -4.82 -3.05 19.43
C ASN A 226 -6.07 -2.21 19.10
N ARG A 227 -6.42 -2.10 17.81
CA ARG A 227 -7.64 -1.45 17.31
C ARG A 227 -8.49 -2.44 16.49
N PRO A 228 -9.07 -3.48 17.14
CA PRO A 228 -9.77 -4.56 16.42
C PRO A 228 -10.99 -4.08 15.64
N ASN A 229 -11.72 -3.07 16.15
CA ASN A 229 -12.88 -2.53 15.44
C ASN A 229 -12.48 -1.68 14.24
N ALA A 230 -11.38 -0.92 14.32
CA ALA A 230 -10.80 -0.21 13.18
C ALA A 230 -10.34 -1.19 12.09
N LEU A 231 -9.65 -2.28 12.49
CA LEU A 231 -9.24 -3.34 11.56
C LEU A 231 -10.44 -4.02 10.89
N ALA A 232 -11.48 -4.34 11.65
CA ALA A 232 -12.70 -4.93 11.11
C ALA A 232 -13.38 -4.00 10.10
N TYR A 233 -13.45 -2.69 10.39
CA TYR A 233 -14.03 -1.70 9.48
C TYR A 233 -13.24 -1.60 8.17
N VAL A 234 -11.92 -1.46 8.25
CA VAL A 234 -11.04 -1.40 7.05
C VAL A 234 -11.13 -2.70 6.25
N THR A 235 -11.27 -3.85 6.93
CA THR A 235 -11.45 -5.15 6.26
C THR A 235 -12.76 -5.19 5.48
N ALA A 236 -13.87 -4.80 6.11
CA ALA A 236 -15.18 -4.74 5.47
C ALA A 236 -15.20 -3.74 4.30
N PHE A 237 -14.60 -2.55 4.49
CA PHE A 237 -14.43 -1.56 3.43
C PHE A 237 -13.72 -2.14 2.20
N LEU A 238 -12.56 -2.79 2.39
CA LEU A 238 -11.79 -3.35 1.26
C LEU A 238 -12.53 -4.51 0.58
N GLN A 239 -13.23 -5.36 1.33
CA GLN A 239 -14.07 -6.41 0.75
C GLN A 239 -15.18 -5.81 -0.12
N GLN A 240 -15.85 -4.78 0.38
CA GLN A 240 -16.88 -4.05 -0.37
C GLN A 240 -16.29 -3.32 -1.59
N ALA A 241 -15.14 -2.65 -1.46
CA ALA A 241 -14.48 -1.95 -2.56
C ALA A 241 -14.04 -2.91 -3.69
N LYS A 242 -13.62 -4.13 -3.34
CA LYS A 242 -13.37 -5.20 -4.33
C LYS A 242 -14.68 -5.65 -5.00
N ALA A 243 -15.71 -6.00 -4.22
CA ALA A 243 -16.98 -6.50 -4.72
C ALA A 243 -17.73 -5.49 -5.60
N SER A 244 -17.69 -4.21 -5.26
CA SER A 244 -18.31 -3.11 -6.03
C SER A 244 -17.49 -2.70 -7.26
N GLY A 245 -16.28 -3.24 -7.43
CA GLY A 245 -15.35 -2.85 -8.49
C GLY A 245 -14.63 -1.53 -8.26
N SER A 246 -14.71 -0.92 -7.08
CA SER A 246 -14.01 0.35 -6.78
C SER A 246 -12.50 0.22 -6.88
N VAL A 247 -11.92 -0.89 -6.39
CA VAL A 247 -10.49 -1.18 -6.55
C VAL A 247 -10.12 -1.27 -8.04
N ARG A 248 -10.93 -1.96 -8.86
CA ARG A 248 -10.69 -2.07 -10.31
C ARG A 248 -10.73 -0.70 -10.98
N ARG A 249 -11.74 0.13 -10.69
CA ARG A 249 -11.84 1.49 -11.24
C ARG A 249 -10.65 2.37 -10.83
N ALA A 250 -10.19 2.29 -9.59
CA ALA A 250 -9.02 3.02 -9.13
C ALA A 250 -7.74 2.61 -9.89
N LEU A 251 -7.56 1.31 -10.13
CA LEU A 251 -6.44 0.78 -10.94
C LEU A 251 -6.54 1.25 -12.40
N ASP A 252 -7.72 1.15 -13.03
CA ASP A 252 -7.94 1.59 -14.42
C ASP A 252 -7.63 3.07 -14.61
N LYS A 253 -8.14 3.91 -13.69
CA LYS A 253 -7.90 5.37 -13.68
C LYS A 253 -6.42 5.72 -13.49
N ALA A 254 -5.70 4.92 -12.73
CA ALA A 254 -4.27 5.08 -12.49
C ALA A 254 -3.38 4.52 -13.63
N GLY A 255 -3.96 3.93 -14.69
CA GLY A 255 -3.23 3.39 -15.83
C GLY A 255 -2.83 1.92 -15.70
N PHE A 256 -3.49 1.15 -14.84
CA PHE A 256 -3.26 -0.29 -14.59
C PHE A 256 -4.45 -1.18 -15.01
N PRO A 257 -4.95 -1.09 -16.27
CA PRO A 257 -6.17 -1.79 -16.69
C PRO A 257 -6.01 -3.32 -16.74
N HIS A 258 -4.77 -3.81 -16.86
CA HIS A 258 -4.46 -5.24 -16.98
C HIS A 258 -3.97 -5.87 -15.67
N GLU A 259 -3.70 -5.07 -14.66
CA GLU A 259 -3.23 -5.59 -13.37
C GLU A 259 -4.40 -6.17 -12.56
N PRO A 260 -4.27 -7.39 -12.03
CA PRO A 260 -5.34 -8.02 -11.28
C PRO A 260 -5.56 -7.33 -9.93
N VAL A 261 -6.83 -7.28 -9.51
CA VAL A 261 -7.16 -7.00 -8.10
C VAL A 261 -6.70 -8.21 -7.27
N ALA A 262 -6.10 -7.97 -6.11
CA ALA A 262 -5.70 -9.06 -5.22
C ALA A 262 -6.91 -9.87 -4.76
N PRO A 263 -6.77 -11.19 -4.56
CA PRO A 263 -7.84 -12.09 -4.12
C PRO A 263 -8.41 -11.74 -2.74
#